data_8a0f8c96cac81f0ef2f71f97b7aa5f61
#
_entry.id   8a0f8c96cac81f0ef2f71f97b7aa5f61
#
_cell.length_a   1.000
_cell.length_b   1.000
_cell.length_c   1.000
_cell.angle_alpha   90.00
_cell.angle_beta   90.00
_cell.angle_gamma   90.00
#
_symmetry.space_group_name_H-M   'P 1'
#
loop_
_entity.id
_entity.type
_entity.pdbx_description
1 polymer ?
#
loop_
_entity_poly.entity_id
_entity_poly.type
_entity_poly.pdbx_seq_one_letter_code
_entity_poly.pdbx_strand_id
1 'polypeptide(L)'
;LDSMTTLDIPATGYSICYELGIFRQRIVEGQQVELPDNWKDLGGAWLLPKPDEAQTIHFGGTLREFWQDGHLYTVNENASTVLAVPCDMVVAGYGTENVNVLRLWDARAVKPLDMQLFSRGEYLKATEEEAMAETITKILYPEDNHYEGKSLRLKQQYFFVSATVQSVVTKHLAVYGTLKNFHEKNVFQINDTHPALVIPELMRIFIDEAGMSWDEAWHITTNSVAYTNHTVLAEALERWPQQLVESLLPRVWQILLEIARRWQ
;
A
#
# COMPACT_ATOMS: atom_id res chain seq x y z
N LEU A 1 2.57 -18.92 -2.81
CA LEU A 1 3.84 -18.44 -3.35
C LEU A 1 4.85 -19.58 -3.48
N ASP A 2 5.03 -20.42 -2.47
CA ASP A 2 5.91 -21.59 -2.50
C ASP A 2 5.65 -22.56 -3.68
N SER A 3 4.39 -22.93 -3.91
CA SER A 3 4.01 -23.77 -5.06
C SER A 3 4.33 -23.10 -6.41
N MET A 4 4.13 -21.80 -6.52
CA MET A 4 4.50 -21.07 -7.75
C MET A 4 6.01 -21.08 -7.97
N THR A 5 6.79 -20.93 -6.89
CA THR A 5 8.26 -21.01 -6.96
C THR A 5 8.70 -22.40 -7.40
N THR A 6 8.10 -23.46 -6.85
CA THR A 6 8.40 -24.85 -7.20
C THR A 6 8.09 -25.15 -8.68
N LEU A 7 7.06 -24.51 -9.24
CA LEU A 7 6.62 -24.67 -10.63
C LEU A 7 7.29 -23.70 -11.62
N ASP A 8 8.30 -22.97 -11.18
CA ASP A 8 9.01 -21.95 -12.00
C ASP A 8 8.07 -20.83 -12.52
N ILE A 9 7.06 -20.48 -11.74
CA ILE A 9 6.15 -19.38 -12.06
C ILE A 9 6.65 -18.11 -11.35
N PRO A 10 7.08 -17.07 -12.11
CA PRO A 10 7.52 -15.83 -11.51
C PRO A 10 6.37 -15.12 -10.79
N ALA A 11 6.54 -14.88 -9.50
CA ALA A 11 5.53 -14.23 -8.67
C ALA A 11 6.19 -13.45 -7.53
N THR A 12 5.57 -12.35 -7.14
CA THR A 12 5.93 -11.61 -5.92
C THR A 12 4.69 -11.48 -5.06
N GLY A 13 4.78 -11.94 -3.81
CA GLY A 13 3.78 -11.65 -2.81
C GLY A 13 4.00 -10.24 -2.22
N TYR A 14 2.93 -9.53 -1.93
CA TYR A 14 2.99 -8.22 -1.29
C TYR A 14 2.09 -8.16 -0.07
N SER A 15 2.56 -7.53 1.00
CA SER A 15 1.79 -7.25 2.21
C SER A 15 2.42 -6.11 3.00
N ILE A 16 1.85 -5.82 4.18
CA ILE A 16 2.39 -4.88 5.15
C ILE A 16 3.30 -5.64 6.12
N CYS A 17 4.43 -5.05 6.48
CA CYS A 17 5.33 -5.54 7.52
C CYS A 17 4.81 -5.17 8.92
N TYR A 18 3.72 -5.79 9.36
CA TYR A 18 3.15 -5.49 10.67
C TYR A 18 4.17 -5.70 11.78
N GLU A 19 4.25 -4.74 12.70
CA GLU A 19 5.16 -4.83 13.85
C GLU A 19 4.72 -5.94 14.80
N LEU A 20 3.43 -6.02 15.07
CA LEU A 20 2.84 -7.04 15.92
C LEU A 20 2.11 -8.07 15.04
N GLY A 21 2.25 -9.35 15.38
CA GLY A 21 1.43 -10.43 14.83
C GLY A 21 -0.04 -10.28 15.23
N ILE A 22 -0.89 -11.23 14.81
CA ILE A 22 -2.33 -11.17 15.14
C ILE A 22 -2.50 -11.07 16.65
N PHE A 23 -2.01 -12.05 17.42
CA PHE A 23 -1.86 -12.03 18.87
C PHE A 23 -1.14 -13.32 19.32
N ARG A 24 -0.56 -13.26 20.51
CA ARG A 24 -0.08 -14.44 21.23
C ARG A 24 -1.17 -14.94 22.16
N GLN A 25 -1.66 -16.14 21.92
CA GLN A 25 -2.69 -16.75 22.74
C GLN A 25 -2.10 -17.38 24.01
N ARG A 26 -2.72 -17.11 25.15
CA ARG A 26 -2.50 -17.81 26.41
C ARG A 26 -3.80 -18.26 27.03
N ILE A 27 -3.75 -19.34 27.79
CA ILE A 27 -4.87 -19.80 28.61
C ILE A 27 -4.52 -19.50 30.07
N VAL A 28 -5.32 -18.68 30.72
CA VAL A 28 -5.20 -18.31 32.13
C VAL A 28 -6.52 -18.65 32.83
N GLU A 29 -6.47 -19.49 33.84
CA GLU A 29 -7.66 -19.95 34.59
C GLU A 29 -8.78 -20.52 33.69
N GLY A 30 -8.39 -21.19 32.59
CA GLY A 30 -9.32 -21.78 31.62
C GLY A 30 -9.90 -20.81 30.59
N GLN A 31 -9.49 -19.56 30.61
CA GLN A 31 -9.94 -18.54 29.64
C GLN A 31 -8.79 -18.10 28.71
N GLN A 32 -9.14 -17.81 27.47
CA GLN A 32 -8.19 -17.28 26.50
C GLN A 32 -7.83 -15.83 26.87
N VAL A 33 -6.53 -15.55 26.86
CA VAL A 33 -5.96 -14.20 26.99
C VAL A 33 -5.12 -13.91 25.77
N GLU A 34 -5.35 -12.76 25.12
CA GLU A 34 -4.63 -12.29 23.95
C GLU A 34 -3.55 -11.30 24.38
N LEU A 35 -2.32 -11.53 23.93
CA LEU A 35 -1.15 -10.70 24.22
C LEU A 35 -0.52 -10.23 22.91
N PRO A 36 0.18 -9.08 22.89
CA PRO A 36 0.96 -8.65 21.74
C PRO A 36 1.96 -9.74 21.31
N ASP A 37 2.02 -9.99 19.99
CA ASP A 37 2.95 -10.94 19.42
C ASP A 37 4.11 -10.22 18.71
N ASN A 38 5.24 -10.10 19.42
CA ASN A 38 6.46 -9.46 18.92
C ASN A 38 7.26 -10.45 18.04
N TRP A 39 6.67 -10.91 16.96
CA TRP A 39 7.26 -11.94 16.10
C TRP A 39 8.59 -11.51 15.43
N LYS A 40 8.78 -10.20 15.21
CA LYS A 40 10.00 -9.64 14.62
C LYS A 40 11.25 -9.90 15.49
N ASP A 41 11.09 -10.00 16.80
CA ASP A 41 12.21 -10.29 17.71
C ASP A 41 12.82 -11.66 17.46
N LEU A 42 12.03 -12.61 16.94
CA LEU A 42 12.44 -13.96 16.62
C LEU A 42 12.77 -14.18 15.15
N GLY A 43 12.27 -13.31 14.27
CA GLY A 43 12.27 -13.49 12.82
C GLY A 43 13.14 -12.51 12.02
N GLY A 44 13.87 -11.60 12.67
CA GLY A 44 14.62 -10.54 11.99
C GLY A 44 15.64 -11.01 10.95
N ALA A 45 16.16 -12.23 11.09
CA ALA A 45 17.10 -12.81 10.12
C ALA A 45 16.46 -13.14 8.75
N TRP A 46 15.14 -13.25 8.68
CA TRP A 46 14.41 -13.58 7.44
C TRP A 46 13.96 -12.34 6.64
N LEU A 47 14.01 -11.17 7.27
CA LEU A 47 13.60 -9.91 6.66
C LEU A 47 14.83 -9.15 6.15
N LEU A 48 14.85 -8.86 4.86
CA LEU A 48 15.93 -8.14 4.19
C LEU A 48 15.41 -6.73 3.83
N PRO A 49 15.66 -5.70 4.67
CA PRO A 49 15.24 -4.34 4.36
C PRO A 49 16.02 -3.78 3.15
N LYS A 50 15.32 -3.07 2.29
CA LYS A 50 15.87 -2.43 1.07
C LYS A 50 15.49 -0.96 1.04
N PRO A 51 16.13 -0.10 1.86
CA PRO A 51 15.79 1.31 1.94
C PRO A 51 15.97 2.06 0.61
N ASP A 52 16.87 1.60 -0.25
CA ASP A 52 17.11 2.20 -1.57
C ASP A 52 15.93 1.99 -2.56
N GLU A 53 15.03 1.05 -2.26
CA GLU A 53 13.82 0.79 -3.03
C GLU A 53 12.56 1.39 -2.37
N ALA A 54 12.72 2.29 -1.39
CA ALA A 54 11.60 2.91 -0.69
C ALA A 54 10.70 3.71 -1.65
N GLN A 55 9.39 3.66 -1.39
CA GLN A 55 8.38 4.41 -2.13
C GLN A 55 7.80 5.53 -1.26
N THR A 56 7.44 6.64 -1.89
CA THR A 56 6.84 7.78 -1.21
C THR A 56 5.33 7.73 -1.32
N ILE A 57 4.64 7.75 -0.18
CA ILE A 57 3.17 7.69 -0.12
C ILE A 57 2.64 9.00 0.43
N HIS A 58 1.63 9.55 -0.23
CA HIS A 58 1.02 10.84 0.12
C HIS A 58 -0.41 10.66 0.63
N PHE A 59 -0.75 11.35 1.72
CA PHE A 59 -2.09 11.38 2.30
C PHE A 59 -2.59 12.80 2.47
N GLY A 60 -3.88 13.01 2.21
CA GLY A 60 -4.51 14.33 2.31
C GLY A 60 -3.97 15.30 1.25
N GLY A 61 -3.87 16.56 1.62
CA GLY A 61 -3.42 17.62 0.72
C GLY A 61 -4.56 18.30 -0.02
N THR A 62 -4.18 19.16 -0.96
CA THR A 62 -5.09 19.94 -1.81
C THR A 62 -4.70 19.76 -3.26
N LEU A 63 -5.66 19.41 -4.10
CA LEU A 63 -5.41 19.25 -5.52
C LEU A 63 -5.36 20.60 -6.20
N ARG A 64 -4.31 20.80 -7.01
CA ARG A 64 -4.20 21.91 -7.94
C ARG A 64 -4.17 21.37 -9.38
N GLU A 65 -5.11 21.83 -10.17
CA GLU A 65 -5.22 21.47 -11.58
C GLU A 65 -4.76 22.64 -12.45
N PHE A 66 -4.01 22.36 -13.49
CA PHE A 66 -3.58 23.35 -14.46
C PHE A 66 -3.38 22.73 -15.85
N TRP A 67 -3.62 23.52 -16.89
CA TRP A 67 -3.39 23.13 -18.26
C TRP A 67 -1.98 23.53 -18.71
N GLN A 68 -1.27 22.60 -19.31
CA GLN A 68 0.00 22.85 -19.98
C GLN A 68 0.09 22.01 -21.25
N ASP A 69 0.41 22.66 -22.38
CA ASP A 69 0.57 22.01 -23.69
C ASP A 69 -0.64 21.14 -24.11
N GLY A 70 -1.85 21.57 -23.75
CA GLY A 70 -3.09 20.86 -24.05
C GLY A 70 -3.38 19.65 -23.17
N HIS A 71 -2.57 19.41 -22.15
CA HIS A 71 -2.76 18.35 -21.15
C HIS A 71 -3.15 18.94 -19.79
N LEU A 72 -4.10 18.29 -19.10
CA LEU A 72 -4.52 18.65 -17.75
C LEU A 72 -3.62 17.92 -16.74
N TYR A 73 -2.88 18.68 -15.96
CA TYR A 73 -2.07 18.17 -14.86
C TYR A 73 -2.79 18.35 -13.54
N THR A 74 -2.71 17.33 -12.70
CA THR A 74 -3.20 17.36 -11.33
C THR A 74 -2.03 17.14 -10.38
N VAL A 75 -1.80 18.08 -9.47
CA VAL A 75 -0.73 18.02 -8.47
C VAL A 75 -1.36 18.08 -7.09
N ASN A 76 -0.92 17.22 -6.18
CA ASN A 76 -1.35 17.23 -4.79
C ASN A 76 -0.34 18.04 -3.94
N GLU A 77 -0.80 19.19 -3.43
CA GLU A 77 0.01 20.10 -2.61
C GLU A 77 -0.31 19.90 -1.12
N ASN A 78 0.68 20.13 -0.26
CA ASN A 78 0.54 20.05 1.21
C ASN A 78 0.07 18.68 1.74
N ALA A 79 0.33 17.60 1.03
CA ALA A 79 0.08 16.26 1.51
C ALA A 79 1.06 15.86 2.62
N SER A 80 0.60 15.08 3.59
CA SER A 80 1.49 14.40 4.51
C SER A 80 2.18 13.23 3.79
N THR A 81 3.44 13.00 4.11
CA THR A 81 4.28 12.05 3.37
C THR A 81 4.82 10.98 4.31
N VAL A 82 4.72 9.73 3.87
CA VAL A 82 5.27 8.56 4.55
C VAL A 82 6.13 7.76 3.57
N LEU A 83 7.24 7.22 4.04
CA LEU A 83 8.07 6.30 3.27
C LEU A 83 7.59 4.87 3.49
N ALA A 84 7.40 4.13 2.42
CA ALA A 84 7.19 2.69 2.42
C ALA A 84 8.52 2.01 2.11
N VAL A 85 9.16 1.45 3.13
CA VAL A 85 10.44 0.75 3.01
C VAL A 85 10.17 -0.73 2.81
N PRO A 86 10.61 -1.35 1.70
CA PRO A 86 10.37 -2.77 1.50
C PRO A 86 11.31 -3.62 2.35
N CYS A 87 10.75 -4.66 2.96
CA CYS A 87 11.47 -5.75 3.63
C CYS A 87 11.15 -7.04 2.87
N ASP A 88 12.12 -7.62 2.20
CA ASP A 88 11.93 -8.81 1.38
C ASP A 88 12.19 -10.08 2.20
N MET A 89 11.32 -11.06 2.02
CA MET A 89 11.49 -12.42 2.51
C MET A 89 11.59 -13.35 1.30
N VAL A 90 12.67 -14.12 1.23
CA VAL A 90 12.91 -15.08 0.15
C VAL A 90 12.09 -16.33 0.37
N VAL A 91 11.40 -16.79 -0.67
CA VAL A 91 10.60 -18.02 -0.70
C VAL A 91 11.22 -18.99 -1.70
N ALA A 92 11.91 -20.00 -1.21
CA ALA A 92 12.53 -21.03 -2.03
C ALA A 92 11.53 -22.10 -2.46
N GLY A 93 11.65 -22.60 -3.70
CA GLY A 93 10.86 -23.71 -4.19
C GLY A 93 11.36 -25.07 -3.68
N TYR A 94 10.49 -26.07 -3.70
CA TYR A 94 10.85 -27.42 -3.31
C TYR A 94 11.60 -28.14 -4.44
N GLY A 95 12.82 -28.63 -4.15
CA GLY A 95 13.63 -29.40 -5.10
C GLY A 95 14.09 -28.60 -6.34
N THR A 96 14.18 -27.28 -6.26
CA THR A 96 14.61 -26.36 -7.32
C THR A 96 15.51 -25.27 -6.75
N GLU A 97 16.27 -24.60 -7.61
CA GLU A 97 17.06 -23.42 -7.26
C GLU A 97 16.25 -22.12 -7.38
N ASN A 98 15.00 -22.21 -7.82
CA ASN A 98 14.14 -21.03 -8.01
C ASN A 98 13.76 -20.40 -6.68
N VAL A 99 13.67 -19.09 -6.68
CA VAL A 99 13.20 -18.28 -5.54
C VAL A 99 12.22 -17.21 -6.03
N ASN A 100 11.16 -17.01 -5.26
CA ASN A 100 10.27 -15.87 -5.35
C ASN A 100 10.42 -14.99 -4.10
N VAL A 101 9.78 -13.85 -4.08
CA VAL A 101 9.88 -12.88 -2.98
C VAL A 101 8.51 -12.59 -2.40
N LEU A 102 8.44 -12.55 -1.07
CA LEU A 102 7.36 -11.91 -0.33
C LEU A 102 7.88 -10.54 0.14
N ARG A 103 7.37 -9.46 -0.45
CA ARG A 103 7.74 -8.08 -0.11
C ARG A 103 6.77 -7.50 0.89
N LEU A 104 7.28 -7.10 2.03
CA LEU A 104 6.53 -6.51 3.13
C LEU A 104 6.88 -5.03 3.28
N TRP A 105 5.88 -4.16 3.31
CA TRP A 105 6.08 -2.72 3.39
C TRP A 105 6.08 -2.24 4.85
N ASP A 106 7.16 -1.57 5.27
CA ASP A 106 7.32 -0.95 6.58
C ASP A 106 7.20 0.58 6.45
N ALA A 107 6.36 1.21 7.27
CA ALA A 107 6.12 2.64 7.21
C ALA A 107 7.13 3.39 8.06
N ARG A 108 7.76 4.41 7.47
CA ARG A 108 8.75 5.28 8.11
C ARG A 108 8.46 6.74 7.86
N ALA A 109 8.81 7.60 8.79
CA ALA A 109 8.78 9.04 8.56
C ALA A 109 9.88 9.48 7.59
N VAL A 110 9.62 10.55 6.83
CA VAL A 110 10.66 11.21 6.03
C VAL A 110 11.72 11.82 6.94
N LYS A 111 11.29 12.37 8.09
CA LYS A 111 12.15 12.91 9.14
C LYS A 111 11.82 12.23 10.47
N PRO A 112 12.56 11.20 10.85
CA PRO A 112 12.25 10.44 12.07
C PRO A 112 12.48 11.24 13.35
N LEU A 113 13.31 12.26 13.33
CA LEU A 113 13.62 13.11 14.49
C LEU A 113 13.79 14.56 14.09
N ASP A 114 12.99 15.44 14.69
CA ASP A 114 13.23 16.88 14.62
C ASP A 114 14.26 17.31 15.68
N MET A 115 15.51 17.49 15.23
CA MET A 115 16.62 17.87 16.11
C MET A 115 16.44 19.23 16.77
N GLN A 116 15.69 20.15 16.17
CA GLN A 116 15.45 21.48 16.75
C GLN A 116 14.47 21.38 17.92
N LEU A 117 13.38 20.64 17.74
CA LEU A 117 12.43 20.38 18.81
C LEU A 117 13.09 19.57 19.94
N PHE A 118 13.85 18.55 19.58
CA PHE A 118 14.59 17.73 20.54
C PHE A 118 15.52 18.58 21.42
N SER A 119 16.31 19.47 20.81
CA SER A 119 17.23 20.35 21.52
C SER A 119 16.53 21.37 22.44
N ARG A 120 15.23 21.64 22.20
CA ARG A 120 14.39 22.51 23.05
C ARG A 120 13.71 21.78 24.20
N GLY A 121 13.91 20.45 24.32
CA GLY A 121 13.25 19.63 25.32
C GLY A 121 11.83 19.19 24.94
N GLU A 122 11.37 19.45 23.71
CA GLU A 122 10.05 19.04 23.20
C GLU A 122 10.10 17.61 22.62
N TYR A 123 10.55 16.65 23.42
CA TYR A 123 10.91 15.29 22.97
C TYR A 123 9.77 14.55 22.28
N LEU A 124 8.52 14.63 22.79
CA LEU A 124 7.37 13.97 22.19
C LEU A 124 7.05 14.52 20.79
N LYS A 125 7.10 15.85 20.64
CA LYS A 125 6.89 16.48 19.34
C LYS A 125 8.00 16.18 18.36
N ALA A 126 9.23 16.05 18.87
CA ALA A 126 10.40 15.76 18.05
C ALA A 126 10.32 14.36 17.37
N THR A 127 9.54 13.43 17.91
CA THR A 127 9.33 12.06 17.39
C THR A 127 7.90 11.82 16.89
N GLU A 128 7.05 12.83 16.85
CA GLU A 128 5.64 12.68 16.50
C GLU A 128 5.44 12.14 15.07
N GLU A 129 6.21 12.67 14.12
CA GLU A 129 6.14 12.24 12.71
C GLU A 129 6.50 10.76 12.55
N GLU A 130 7.52 10.28 13.27
CA GLU A 130 7.91 8.86 13.30
C GLU A 130 6.78 8.00 13.89
N ALA A 131 6.27 8.37 15.05
CA ALA A 131 5.19 7.64 15.72
C ALA A 131 3.92 7.54 14.86
N MET A 132 3.58 8.61 14.15
CA MET A 132 2.42 8.64 13.25
C MET A 132 2.64 7.74 12.03
N ALA A 133 3.83 7.74 11.45
CA ALA A 133 4.17 6.86 10.34
C ALA A 133 4.13 5.37 10.77
N GLU A 134 4.80 5.03 11.86
CA GLU A 134 4.85 3.66 12.40
C GLU A 134 3.46 3.09 12.72
N THR A 135 2.51 3.95 13.13
CA THR A 135 1.14 3.52 13.42
C THR A 135 0.49 2.79 12.24
N ILE A 136 0.83 3.15 10.99
CA ILE A 136 0.28 2.54 9.77
C ILE A 136 0.60 1.03 9.71
N THR A 137 1.78 0.64 10.16
CA THR A 137 2.23 -0.76 10.11
C THR A 137 2.29 -1.44 11.48
N LYS A 138 1.66 -0.85 12.49
CA LYS A 138 1.72 -1.33 13.87
C LYS A 138 0.94 -2.62 14.08
N ILE A 139 -0.33 -2.62 13.71
CA ILE A 139 -1.29 -3.68 14.03
C ILE A 139 -2.12 -4.05 12.82
N LEU A 140 -2.31 -5.35 12.58
CA LEU A 140 -3.29 -5.88 11.63
C LEU A 140 -4.70 -5.74 12.18
N TYR A 141 -5.63 -5.26 11.36
CA TYR A 141 -7.04 -5.07 11.71
C TYR A 141 -7.27 -4.23 12.99
N PRO A 142 -6.84 -2.94 13.00
CA PRO A 142 -7.22 -2.06 14.08
C PRO A 142 -8.75 -1.95 14.17
N GLU A 143 -9.26 -1.71 15.37
CA GLU A 143 -10.69 -1.46 15.57
C GLU A 143 -11.15 -0.25 14.74
N ASP A 144 -12.24 -0.39 13.97
CA ASP A 144 -12.74 0.61 13.03
C ASP A 144 -14.18 1.07 13.31
N ASN A 145 -14.63 0.92 14.56
CA ASN A 145 -15.94 1.40 15.00
C ASN A 145 -16.00 2.94 15.16
N HIS A 146 -14.86 3.62 15.11
CA HIS A 146 -14.71 5.07 15.22
C HIS A 146 -13.93 5.64 14.01
N TYR A 147 -13.96 6.97 13.89
CA TYR A 147 -13.37 7.67 12.74
C TYR A 147 -11.87 7.42 12.57
N GLU A 148 -11.12 7.49 13.68
CA GLU A 148 -9.66 7.31 13.68
C GLU A 148 -9.26 5.90 13.21
N GLY A 149 -10.00 4.89 13.66
CA GLY A 149 -9.78 3.49 13.23
C GLY A 149 -10.10 3.28 11.76
N LYS A 150 -11.21 3.84 11.26
CA LYS A 150 -11.50 3.84 9.82
C LYS A 150 -10.43 4.56 9.02
N SER A 151 -9.99 5.72 9.48
CA SER A 151 -8.90 6.47 8.85
C SER A 151 -7.61 5.67 8.79
N LEU A 152 -7.24 5.01 9.89
CA LEU A 152 -6.05 4.15 9.93
C LEU A 152 -6.17 2.97 8.97
N ARG A 153 -7.30 2.27 8.94
CA ARG A 153 -7.51 1.17 7.98
C ARG A 153 -7.41 1.61 6.54
N LEU A 154 -8.01 2.75 6.18
CA LEU A 154 -7.90 3.30 4.83
C LEU A 154 -6.46 3.69 4.49
N LYS A 155 -5.72 4.27 5.46
CA LYS A 155 -4.28 4.54 5.31
C LYS A 155 -3.48 3.27 5.07
N GLN A 156 -3.73 2.20 5.83
CA GLN A 156 -3.08 0.90 5.64
C GLN A 156 -3.30 0.35 4.24
N GLN A 157 -4.55 0.36 3.76
CA GLN A 157 -4.88 -0.16 2.43
C GLN A 157 -4.20 0.65 1.32
N TYR A 158 -4.29 1.98 1.37
CA TYR A 158 -3.66 2.81 0.35
C TYR A 158 -2.13 2.78 0.41
N PHE A 159 -1.55 2.80 1.62
CA PHE A 159 -0.11 2.64 1.82
C PHE A 159 0.42 1.38 1.13
N PHE A 160 -0.22 0.25 1.41
CA PHE A 160 0.12 -1.04 0.83
C PHE A 160 -0.01 -1.05 -0.70
N VAL A 161 -1.13 -0.58 -1.21
CA VAL A 161 -1.44 -0.56 -2.64
C VAL A 161 -0.49 0.37 -3.38
N SER A 162 -0.36 1.61 -2.94
CA SER A 162 0.45 2.63 -3.63
C SER A 162 1.93 2.23 -3.67
N ALA A 163 2.49 1.75 -2.57
CA ALA A 163 3.85 1.25 -2.52
C ALA A 163 4.09 0.09 -3.50
N THR A 164 3.14 -0.85 -3.56
CA THR A 164 3.21 -2.01 -4.45
C THR A 164 3.15 -1.59 -5.91
N VAL A 165 2.16 -0.78 -6.28
CA VAL A 165 1.98 -0.34 -7.67
C VAL A 165 3.18 0.47 -8.15
N GLN A 166 3.66 1.44 -7.37
CA GLN A 166 4.86 2.22 -7.70
C GLN A 166 6.07 1.31 -7.93
N SER A 167 6.31 0.34 -7.04
CA SER A 167 7.42 -0.61 -7.16
C SER A 167 7.34 -1.45 -8.43
N VAL A 168 6.15 -1.94 -8.80
CA VAL A 168 5.94 -2.74 -10.02
C VAL A 168 6.12 -1.89 -11.28
N VAL A 169 5.55 -0.68 -11.29
CA VAL A 169 5.70 0.27 -12.41
C VAL A 169 7.15 0.65 -12.63
N THR A 170 7.88 0.98 -11.56
CA THR A 170 9.30 1.33 -11.63
C THR A 170 10.13 0.17 -12.20
N LYS A 171 9.92 -1.05 -11.72
CA LYS A 171 10.61 -2.24 -12.26
C LYS A 171 10.27 -2.49 -13.72
N HIS A 172 9.00 -2.36 -14.09
CA HIS A 172 8.57 -2.52 -15.47
C HIS A 172 9.25 -1.50 -16.40
N LEU A 173 9.26 -0.23 -16.02
CA LEU A 173 9.94 0.81 -16.80
C LEU A 173 11.44 0.57 -16.92
N ALA A 174 12.10 0.12 -15.87
CA ALA A 174 13.53 -0.20 -15.91
C ALA A 174 13.86 -1.33 -16.91
N VAL A 175 12.95 -2.28 -17.10
CA VAL A 175 13.14 -3.42 -18.00
C VAL A 175 12.69 -3.13 -19.43
N TYR A 176 11.52 -2.50 -19.59
CA TYR A 176 10.86 -2.37 -20.90
C TYR A 176 10.89 -0.95 -21.48
N GLY A 177 11.22 0.07 -20.69
CA GLY A 177 11.28 1.47 -21.11
C GLY A 177 9.94 2.09 -21.53
N THR A 178 8.82 1.39 -21.38
CA THR A 178 7.48 1.84 -21.75
C THR A 178 6.42 1.19 -20.86
N LEU A 179 5.30 1.88 -20.64
CA LEU A 179 4.15 1.34 -19.92
C LEU A 179 3.04 0.81 -20.86
N LYS A 180 3.18 0.96 -22.18
CA LYS A 180 2.15 0.56 -23.13
C LYS A 180 1.87 -0.95 -23.13
N ASN A 181 2.88 -1.76 -22.85
CA ASN A 181 2.78 -3.21 -22.74
C ASN A 181 2.71 -3.71 -21.29
N PHE A 182 2.36 -2.83 -20.34
CA PHE A 182 2.36 -3.16 -18.92
C PHE A 182 1.44 -4.35 -18.61
N HIS A 183 0.24 -4.37 -19.15
CA HIS A 183 -0.76 -5.42 -18.98
C HIS A 183 -0.37 -6.77 -19.61
N GLU A 184 0.57 -6.79 -20.53
CA GLU A 184 1.09 -8.04 -21.13
C GLU A 184 2.11 -8.74 -20.22
N LYS A 185 2.68 -8.00 -19.28
CA LYS A 185 3.82 -8.46 -18.45
C LYS A 185 3.49 -8.50 -16.97
N ASN A 186 2.42 -7.83 -16.54
CA ASN A 186 2.07 -7.72 -15.13
C ASN A 186 0.57 -7.97 -14.92
N VAL A 187 0.26 -8.75 -13.91
CA VAL A 187 -1.10 -8.93 -13.41
C VAL A 187 -1.08 -8.84 -11.88
N PHE A 188 -1.99 -8.05 -11.33
CA PHE A 188 -2.26 -7.99 -9.89
C PHE A 188 -3.42 -8.91 -9.57
N GLN A 189 -3.14 -10.03 -8.91
CA GLN A 189 -4.18 -10.86 -8.32
C GLN A 189 -4.52 -10.28 -6.95
N ILE A 190 -5.64 -9.57 -6.84
CA ILE A 190 -6.06 -8.94 -5.59
C ILE A 190 -6.92 -9.90 -4.76
N ASN A 191 -6.64 -9.93 -3.47
CA ASN A 191 -7.25 -10.83 -2.51
C ASN A 191 -8.29 -10.05 -1.70
N ASP A 192 -9.58 -10.23 -2.04
CA ASP A 192 -10.72 -9.49 -1.52
C ASP A 192 -10.70 -7.97 -1.88
N THR A 193 -11.54 -7.17 -1.22
CA THR A 193 -11.71 -5.74 -1.50
C THR A 193 -10.63 -4.86 -0.88
N HIS A 194 -9.86 -5.38 0.08
CA HIS A 194 -8.84 -4.60 0.79
C HIS A 194 -7.82 -3.90 -0.15
N PRO A 195 -7.29 -4.56 -1.21
CA PRO A 195 -6.40 -3.93 -2.17
C PRO A 195 -7.10 -3.37 -3.42
N ALA A 196 -8.42 -3.18 -3.40
CA ALA A 196 -9.18 -2.71 -4.58
C ALA A 196 -8.73 -1.32 -5.07
N LEU A 197 -8.11 -0.52 -4.20
CA LEU A 197 -7.52 0.78 -4.57
C LEU A 197 -6.39 0.66 -5.60
N VAL A 198 -5.92 -0.54 -5.94
CA VAL A 198 -4.96 -0.78 -7.03
C VAL A 198 -5.49 -0.22 -8.36
N ILE A 199 -6.80 -0.30 -8.59
CA ILE A 199 -7.42 0.19 -9.83
C ILE A 199 -7.27 1.71 -9.98
N PRO A 200 -7.78 2.55 -9.05
CA PRO A 200 -7.59 4.00 -9.18
C PRO A 200 -6.13 4.44 -9.01
N GLU A 201 -5.28 3.70 -8.32
CA GLU A 201 -3.86 4.03 -8.20
C GLU A 201 -3.09 3.78 -9.51
N LEU A 202 -3.36 2.68 -10.21
CA LEU A 202 -2.84 2.48 -11.58
C LEU A 202 -3.28 3.60 -12.51
N MET A 203 -4.57 3.95 -12.48
CA MET A 203 -5.10 5.07 -13.27
C MET A 203 -4.39 6.38 -12.95
N ARG A 204 -4.18 6.68 -11.66
CA ARG A 204 -3.45 7.88 -11.23
C ARG A 204 -2.03 7.92 -11.82
N ILE A 205 -1.28 6.85 -11.67
CA ILE A 205 0.11 6.80 -12.17
C ILE A 205 0.14 6.92 -13.70
N PHE A 206 -0.73 6.20 -14.41
CA PHE A 206 -0.74 6.24 -15.87
C PHE A 206 -1.18 7.60 -16.42
N ILE A 207 -2.14 8.27 -15.79
CA ILE A 207 -2.62 9.57 -16.21
C ILE A 207 -1.70 10.70 -15.75
N ASP A 208 -1.44 10.78 -14.44
CA ASP A 208 -0.79 11.95 -13.84
C ASP A 208 0.74 11.92 -13.98
N GLU A 209 1.36 10.74 -13.97
CA GLU A 209 2.82 10.59 -14.04
C GLU A 209 3.30 10.19 -15.45
N ALA A 210 2.56 9.31 -16.13
CA ALA A 210 2.95 8.85 -17.47
C ALA A 210 2.27 9.64 -18.61
N GLY A 211 1.34 10.56 -18.31
CA GLY A 211 0.68 11.42 -19.30
C GLY A 211 -0.23 10.68 -20.28
N MET A 212 -0.72 9.50 -19.92
CA MET A 212 -1.62 8.72 -20.77
C MET A 212 -3.02 9.33 -20.80
N SER A 213 -3.73 9.14 -21.91
CA SER A 213 -5.16 9.40 -21.94
C SER A 213 -5.92 8.46 -20.98
N TRP A 214 -7.15 8.86 -20.61
CA TRP A 214 -8.01 8.01 -19.78
C TRP A 214 -8.23 6.63 -20.41
N ASP A 215 -8.50 6.58 -21.69
CA ASP A 215 -8.87 5.33 -22.38
C ASP A 215 -7.67 4.37 -22.50
N GLU A 216 -6.46 4.89 -22.73
CA GLU A 216 -5.24 4.10 -22.69
C GLU A 216 -4.96 3.55 -21.28
N ALA A 217 -5.02 4.43 -20.26
CA ALA A 217 -4.82 4.05 -18.86
C ALA A 217 -5.86 3.00 -18.41
N TRP A 218 -7.13 3.19 -18.78
CA TRP A 218 -8.22 2.27 -18.45
C TRP A 218 -8.04 0.91 -19.12
N HIS A 219 -7.67 0.89 -20.41
CA HIS A 219 -7.38 -0.36 -21.12
C HIS A 219 -6.27 -1.16 -20.42
N ILE A 220 -5.17 -0.52 -20.07
CA ILE A 220 -4.06 -1.19 -19.38
C ILE A 220 -4.51 -1.66 -17.99
N THR A 221 -5.18 -0.81 -17.22
CA THR A 221 -5.61 -1.13 -15.86
C THR A 221 -6.55 -2.33 -15.82
N THR A 222 -7.59 -2.35 -16.66
CA THR A 222 -8.57 -3.43 -16.68
C THR A 222 -8.00 -4.77 -17.13
N ASN A 223 -6.91 -4.77 -17.87
CA ASN A 223 -6.19 -5.96 -18.30
C ASN A 223 -5.04 -6.36 -17.36
N SER A 224 -4.79 -5.57 -16.30
CA SER A 224 -3.72 -5.82 -15.33
C SER A 224 -4.22 -6.30 -13.97
N VAL A 225 -5.54 -6.37 -13.73
CA VAL A 225 -6.09 -6.70 -12.41
C VAL A 225 -7.04 -7.89 -12.50
N ALA A 226 -6.84 -8.85 -11.62
CA ALA A 226 -7.73 -9.99 -11.38
C ALA A 226 -8.15 -9.99 -9.90
N TYR A 227 -9.37 -10.44 -9.61
CA TYR A 227 -9.99 -10.33 -8.29
C TYR A 227 -10.49 -11.67 -7.77
N THR A 228 -10.22 -11.95 -6.50
CA THR A 228 -10.82 -13.06 -5.77
C THR A 228 -11.63 -12.54 -4.60
N ASN A 229 -12.93 -12.85 -4.58
CA ASN A 229 -13.83 -12.52 -3.48
C ASN A 229 -13.76 -13.58 -2.38
N HIS A 230 -13.61 -13.13 -1.13
CA HIS A 230 -13.69 -13.97 0.08
C HIS A 230 -14.86 -13.59 0.98
N THR A 231 -15.57 -12.49 0.70
CA THR A 231 -16.64 -11.94 1.54
C THR A 231 -17.98 -12.50 1.09
N VAL A 232 -18.66 -13.26 1.97
CA VAL A 232 -19.97 -13.86 1.71
C VAL A 232 -21.11 -13.02 2.26
N LEU A 233 -20.95 -12.50 3.49
CA LEU A 233 -21.97 -11.73 4.18
C LEU A 233 -21.95 -10.26 3.75
N ALA A 234 -23.11 -9.74 3.37
CA ALA A 234 -23.24 -8.36 2.88
C ALA A 234 -22.80 -7.30 3.91
N GLU A 235 -23.00 -7.57 5.20
CA GLU A 235 -22.56 -6.71 6.30
C GLU A 235 -21.03 -6.65 6.46
N ALA A 236 -20.31 -7.66 5.97
CA ALA A 236 -18.84 -7.69 6.00
C ALA A 236 -18.19 -6.95 4.82
N LEU A 237 -18.99 -6.49 3.84
CA LEU A 237 -18.49 -5.66 2.74
C LEU A 237 -18.08 -4.29 3.26
N GLU A 238 -16.89 -3.85 2.90
CA GLU A 238 -16.36 -2.56 3.32
C GLU A 238 -17.19 -1.40 2.77
N ARG A 239 -17.46 -0.43 3.64
CA ARG A 239 -18.16 0.82 3.31
C ARG A 239 -17.37 1.98 3.89
N TRP A 240 -16.91 2.85 3.01
CA TRP A 240 -16.12 4.02 3.37
C TRP A 240 -16.97 5.29 3.32
N PRO A 241 -16.97 6.13 4.38
CA PRO A 241 -17.56 7.45 4.30
C PRO A 241 -16.90 8.26 3.19
N GLN A 242 -17.70 8.87 2.32
CA GLN A 242 -17.21 9.69 1.20
C GLN A 242 -16.21 10.74 1.66
N GLN A 243 -16.55 11.51 2.71
CA GLN A 243 -15.70 12.57 3.25
C GLN A 243 -14.33 12.06 3.72
N LEU A 244 -14.26 10.82 4.23
CA LEU A 244 -13.00 10.22 4.65
C LEU A 244 -12.11 9.94 3.43
N VAL A 245 -12.65 9.31 2.39
CA VAL A 245 -11.88 9.01 1.17
C VAL A 245 -11.44 10.30 0.48
N GLU A 246 -12.35 11.26 0.33
CA GLU A 246 -12.09 12.56 -0.29
C GLU A 246 -11.00 13.35 0.43
N SER A 247 -11.06 13.42 1.77
CA SER A 247 -10.07 14.15 2.55
C SER A 247 -8.72 13.47 2.64
N LEU A 248 -8.69 12.14 2.70
CA LEU A 248 -7.47 11.37 2.86
C LEU A 248 -6.77 11.07 1.54
N LEU A 249 -7.55 10.85 0.47
CA LEU A 249 -7.08 10.42 -0.85
C LEU A 249 -7.75 11.25 -1.97
N PRO A 250 -7.56 12.58 -2.01
CA PRO A 250 -8.35 13.45 -2.86
C PRO A 250 -8.25 13.10 -4.35
N ARG A 251 -7.05 12.74 -4.86
CA ARG A 251 -6.89 12.37 -6.27
C ARG A 251 -7.51 11.02 -6.60
N VAL A 252 -7.34 10.04 -5.73
CA VAL A 252 -7.98 8.73 -5.86
C VAL A 252 -9.50 8.88 -5.87
N TRP A 253 -10.05 9.75 -5.01
CA TRP A 253 -11.47 10.05 -4.98
C TRP A 253 -11.99 10.62 -6.31
N GLN A 254 -11.30 11.59 -6.91
CA GLN A 254 -11.66 12.11 -8.25
C GLN A 254 -11.71 11.00 -9.31
N ILE A 255 -10.71 10.12 -9.30
CA ILE A 255 -10.66 9.00 -10.26
C ILE A 255 -11.81 8.02 -10.02
N LEU A 256 -12.14 7.70 -8.77
CA LEU A 256 -13.28 6.84 -8.43
C LEU A 256 -14.61 7.44 -8.91
N LEU A 257 -14.81 8.75 -8.74
CA LEU A 257 -16.00 9.46 -9.28
C LEU A 257 -16.09 9.37 -10.80
N GLU A 258 -14.97 9.52 -11.50
CA GLU A 258 -14.94 9.42 -12.96
C GLU A 258 -15.18 7.98 -13.44
N ILE A 259 -14.66 6.97 -12.74
CA ILE A 259 -14.98 5.56 -13.00
C ILE A 259 -16.49 5.34 -12.85
N ALA A 260 -17.07 5.79 -11.73
CA ALA A 260 -18.48 5.64 -11.46
C ALA A 260 -19.36 6.35 -12.52
N ARG A 261 -18.96 7.55 -12.96
CA ARG A 261 -19.65 8.31 -14.02
C ARG A 261 -19.63 7.58 -15.37
N ARG A 262 -18.51 6.93 -15.70
CA ARG A 262 -18.39 6.20 -16.99
C ARG A 262 -19.06 4.84 -16.98
N TRP A 263 -19.33 4.28 -15.79
CA TRP A 263 -20.02 3.00 -15.64
C TRP A 263 -21.55 3.13 -15.82
N GLN A 264 -22.13 4.32 -15.64
CA GLN A 264 -23.55 4.61 -15.86
C GLN A 264 -23.88 4.73 -17.35
#